data_a3ebbb9055370b1d2965dcc5f93344b9
#
_entry.id   a3ebbb9055370b1d2965dcc5f93344b9
#
_cell.length_a   1.000
_cell.length_b   1.000
_cell.length_c   1.000
_cell.angle_alpha   90.00
_cell.angle_beta   90.00
_cell.angle_gamma   90.00
#
_symmetry.space_group_name_H-M   'P 1'
#
loop_
_entity.id
_entity.type
_entity.pdbx_description
1 polymer ?
#
loop_
_entity_poly.entity_id
_entity_poly.type
_entity_poly.pdbx_seq_one_letter_code
_entity_poly.pdbx_strand_id
1 'polypeptide(L)'
;MVKQKNCITKKIIKKIICISFLLIISCSNENSKSSEKLNLEEEGLTISELNESELIGKSFTLYNMFADYNINISFYDANNQVFGFAGVNTYRTSYSKNGDEVKFSGITRTKMSGPKDIMDAENNYVKYLENTKHMLLKDNNLIILTSDFTELKFRENIIDTNELNGKKFRLSNMLEGTEITISIESGSFVGNSGVNIYNIPFELKNNEITIGQHGMSTLMAGPEEDMKAEDEYMKLLNSAKYISFDNYNLCIKTADNQILLFDLTE
;
A
#
# COMPACT_ATOMS: atom_id res chain seq x y z
N MET A 1 40.99 -8.13 -28.15
CA MET A 1 40.66 -6.88 -27.43
C MET A 1 39.84 -5.83 -28.21
N VAL A 2 39.35 -6.14 -29.42
CA VAL A 2 38.63 -5.16 -30.27
C VAL A 2 37.08 -5.34 -30.25
N LYS A 3 36.57 -6.50 -29.85
CA LYS A 3 35.11 -6.76 -29.83
C LYS A 3 34.34 -6.19 -28.63
N GLN A 4 35.00 -5.82 -27.51
CA GLN A 4 34.33 -5.25 -26.33
C GLN A 4 34.08 -3.74 -26.41
N LYS A 5 34.90 -3.00 -27.17
CA LYS A 5 34.72 -1.54 -27.34
C LYS A 5 33.50 -1.18 -28.20
N ASN A 6 33.10 -2.05 -29.17
CA ASN A 6 31.96 -1.77 -30.03
C ASN A 6 30.58 -1.96 -29.37
N CYS A 7 30.51 -2.71 -28.27
CA CYS A 7 29.25 -2.93 -27.56
C CYS A 7 28.89 -1.75 -26.64
N ILE A 8 29.89 -1.13 -26.02
CA ILE A 8 29.70 0.02 -25.11
C ILE A 8 29.31 1.27 -25.91
N THR A 9 29.97 1.47 -27.07
CA THR A 9 29.67 2.63 -27.94
C THR A 9 28.26 2.58 -28.53
N LYS A 10 27.76 1.39 -28.87
CA LYS A 10 26.38 1.21 -29.35
C LYS A 10 25.32 1.47 -28.28
N LYS A 11 25.59 1.15 -26.99
CA LYS A 11 24.68 1.47 -25.88
C LYS A 11 24.65 2.97 -25.55
N ILE A 12 25.78 3.66 -25.66
CA ILE A 12 25.86 5.10 -25.41
C ILE A 12 25.20 5.90 -26.53
N ILE A 13 25.36 5.47 -27.80
CA ILE A 13 24.73 6.12 -28.95
C ILE A 13 23.19 5.96 -28.90
N LYS A 14 22.65 4.79 -28.44
CA LYS A 14 21.21 4.63 -28.27
C LYS A 14 20.62 5.57 -27.17
N LYS A 15 21.37 5.82 -26.07
CA LYS A 15 20.93 6.75 -25.05
C LYS A 15 20.95 8.22 -25.49
N ILE A 16 21.89 8.60 -26.35
CA ILE A 16 22.03 9.99 -26.85
C ILE A 16 20.99 10.29 -27.95
N ILE A 17 20.55 9.28 -28.73
CA ILE A 17 19.52 9.46 -29.75
C ILE A 17 18.11 9.61 -29.13
N CYS A 18 17.84 8.99 -27.97
CA CYS A 18 16.58 9.20 -27.24
C CYS A 18 16.40 10.64 -26.67
N ILE A 19 17.52 11.30 -26.33
CA ILE A 19 17.45 12.67 -25.76
C ILE A 19 17.28 13.75 -26.85
N SER A 20 17.70 13.48 -28.09
CA SER A 20 17.60 14.46 -29.18
C SER A 20 16.29 14.43 -29.97
N PHE A 21 15.43 13.41 -29.78
CA PHE A 21 14.10 13.34 -30.43
C PHE A 21 12.97 14.02 -29.65
N LEU A 22 13.26 14.47 -28.42
CA LEU A 22 12.28 15.09 -27.50
C LEU A 22 12.06 16.60 -27.73
N LEU A 23 12.68 17.20 -28.74
CA LEU A 23 12.66 18.67 -28.94
C LEU A 23 11.83 19.17 -30.14
N ILE A 24 11.15 18.34 -30.88
CA ILE A 24 10.32 18.79 -32.00
C ILE A 24 9.00 18.01 -32.00
N ILE A 25 8.03 18.38 -31.18
CA ILE A 25 6.58 18.34 -31.50
C ILE A 25 5.87 19.12 -30.39
N SER A 26 5.74 20.41 -30.60
CA SER A 26 4.77 21.27 -29.94
C SER A 26 3.70 21.58 -30.97
N CYS A 27 2.59 20.81 -30.97
CA CYS A 27 1.27 21.26 -31.41
C CYS A 27 0.26 20.11 -31.43
N SER A 28 -0.79 20.27 -30.69
CA SER A 28 -2.08 19.56 -30.63
C SER A 28 -2.21 18.47 -29.54
N ASN A 29 -3.26 18.67 -28.70
CA ASN A 29 -3.59 17.85 -27.52
C ASN A 29 -3.89 16.34 -27.78
N GLU A 30 -4.16 15.94 -29.01
CA GLU A 30 -4.43 14.53 -29.34
C GLU A 30 -3.16 13.72 -29.65
N ASN A 31 -2.10 14.38 -30.13
CA ASN A 31 -0.82 13.74 -30.42
C ASN A 31 0.03 13.48 -29.16
N SER A 32 -0.23 14.18 -28.04
CA SER A 32 0.52 13.97 -26.79
C SER A 32 0.16 12.63 -26.13
N LYS A 33 -1.11 12.24 -26.14
CA LYS A 33 -1.57 10.95 -25.56
C LYS A 33 -1.03 9.73 -26.32
N SER A 34 -0.91 9.82 -27.65
CA SER A 34 -0.37 8.71 -28.45
C SER A 34 1.16 8.56 -28.30
N SER A 35 1.88 9.67 -28.14
CA SER A 35 3.33 9.65 -27.91
C SER A 35 3.71 9.22 -26.49
N GLU A 36 2.90 9.57 -25.49
CA GLU A 36 3.04 9.06 -24.11
C GLU A 36 2.85 7.55 -24.04
N LYS A 37 1.81 7.03 -24.68
CA LYS A 37 1.52 5.59 -24.72
C LYS A 37 2.63 4.81 -25.44
N LEU A 38 3.16 5.35 -26.54
CA LEU A 38 4.28 4.78 -27.28
C LEU A 38 5.59 4.74 -26.47
N ASN A 39 5.91 5.78 -25.68
CA ASN A 39 7.11 5.80 -24.84
C ASN A 39 7.03 4.82 -23.67
N LEU A 40 5.86 4.62 -23.10
CA LEU A 40 5.66 3.65 -22.00
C LEU A 40 5.69 2.21 -22.53
N GLU A 41 5.19 1.96 -23.73
CA GLU A 41 5.26 0.65 -24.40
C GLU A 41 6.69 0.26 -24.80
N GLU A 42 7.53 1.22 -25.20
CA GLU A 42 8.95 0.96 -25.50
C GLU A 42 9.75 0.58 -24.25
N GLU A 43 9.34 1.04 -23.05
CA GLU A 43 9.95 0.65 -21.78
C GLU A 43 9.31 -0.62 -21.16
N GLY A 44 8.36 -1.25 -21.86
CA GLY A 44 7.65 -2.44 -21.41
C GLY A 44 6.64 -2.16 -20.29
N LEU A 45 6.25 -0.91 -20.10
CA LEU A 45 5.19 -0.46 -19.22
C LEU A 45 3.90 -0.33 -20.05
N THR A 46 3.11 -1.37 -20.07
CA THR A 46 1.74 -1.26 -20.58
C THR A 46 0.90 -0.59 -19.50
N ILE A 47 0.37 0.60 -19.76
CA ILE A 47 -0.65 1.19 -18.89
C ILE A 47 -1.91 0.35 -19.07
N SER A 48 -2.00 -0.73 -18.30
CA SER A 48 -3.28 -1.43 -18.12
C SER A 48 -4.12 -0.62 -17.14
N GLU A 49 -5.40 -0.64 -17.35
CA GLU A 49 -6.32 0.01 -16.40
C GLU A 49 -6.12 -0.62 -15.02
N LEU A 50 -5.73 0.21 -14.03
CA LEU A 50 -5.51 -0.23 -12.66
C LEU A 50 -6.81 -0.77 -12.08
N ASN A 51 -6.80 -2.00 -11.65
CA ASN A 51 -7.89 -2.58 -10.87
C ASN A 51 -7.73 -2.17 -9.40
N GLU A 52 -8.50 -1.20 -8.96
CA GLU A 52 -8.41 -0.64 -7.59
C GLU A 52 -8.64 -1.70 -6.51
N SER A 53 -9.45 -2.72 -6.78
CA SER A 53 -9.69 -3.82 -5.82
C SER A 53 -8.42 -4.62 -5.48
N GLU A 54 -7.41 -4.59 -6.36
CA GLU A 54 -6.12 -5.23 -6.12
C GLU A 54 -5.21 -4.43 -5.19
N LEU A 55 -5.48 -3.12 -4.99
CA LEU A 55 -4.75 -2.27 -4.06
C LEU A 55 -5.33 -2.34 -2.64
N ILE A 56 -6.64 -2.53 -2.51
CA ILE A 56 -7.34 -2.53 -1.22
C ILE A 56 -6.72 -3.57 -0.28
N GLY A 57 -6.36 -3.13 0.92
CA GLY A 57 -5.74 -3.93 1.96
C GLY A 57 -4.22 -4.08 1.82
N LYS A 58 -3.58 -3.42 0.84
CA LYS A 58 -2.15 -3.53 0.61
C LYS A 58 -1.37 -2.31 1.10
N SER A 59 -0.13 -2.56 1.47
CA SER A 59 0.88 -1.57 1.85
C SER A 59 2.15 -1.78 1.04
N PHE A 60 2.80 -0.68 0.65
CA PHE A 60 3.98 -0.69 -0.21
C PHE A 60 5.04 0.28 0.30
N THR A 61 6.31 -0.08 0.21
CA THR A 61 7.45 0.77 0.59
C THR A 61 8.23 1.23 -0.64
N LEU A 62 8.51 2.52 -0.71
CA LEU A 62 9.31 3.17 -1.75
C LEU A 62 10.75 2.66 -1.71
N TYR A 63 11.32 2.22 -2.87
CA TYR A 63 12.63 1.62 -2.88
C TYR A 63 13.62 2.20 -3.91
N ASN A 64 13.16 2.92 -4.92
CA ASN A 64 14.04 3.44 -5.97
C ASN A 64 14.58 4.84 -5.68
N MET A 65 14.04 5.52 -4.68
CA MET A 65 14.52 6.78 -4.14
C MET A 65 14.17 6.87 -2.65
N PHE A 66 14.94 7.62 -1.87
CA PHE A 66 14.72 7.79 -0.42
C PHE A 66 14.60 6.46 0.35
N ALA A 67 15.31 5.43 -0.11
CA ALA A 67 15.14 4.04 0.36
C ALA A 67 15.42 3.86 1.87
N ASP A 68 16.29 4.70 2.44
CA ASP A 68 16.67 4.64 3.86
C ASP A 68 15.65 5.29 4.80
N TYR A 69 14.60 5.93 4.27
CA TYR A 69 13.64 6.72 5.07
C TYR A 69 12.30 6.02 5.29
N ASN A 70 12.16 4.76 4.87
CA ASN A 70 10.96 3.93 5.06
C ASN A 70 9.65 4.57 4.58
N ILE A 71 9.72 5.39 3.52
CA ILE A 71 8.53 6.02 2.94
C ILE A 71 7.60 4.93 2.40
N ASN A 72 6.34 4.97 2.82
CA ASN A 72 5.36 3.97 2.44
C ASN A 72 4.03 4.59 2.01
N ILE A 73 3.19 3.76 1.38
CA ILE A 73 1.85 4.09 0.93
C ILE A 73 0.93 2.87 1.16
N SER A 74 -0.24 3.08 1.75
CA SER A 74 -1.16 2.03 2.17
C SER A 74 -2.59 2.34 1.72
N PHE A 75 -3.28 1.33 1.21
CA PHE A 75 -4.64 1.44 0.64
C PHE A 75 -5.62 0.65 1.51
N TYR A 76 -5.98 1.19 2.66
CA TYR A 76 -6.80 0.49 3.67
C TYR A 76 -8.29 0.80 3.63
N ASP A 77 -8.73 1.62 2.67
CA ASP A 77 -10.13 2.01 2.56
C ASP A 77 -10.64 1.88 1.12
N ALA A 78 -11.87 1.34 0.99
CA ALA A 78 -12.58 1.27 -0.28
C ALA A 78 -13.01 2.66 -0.83
N ASN A 79 -12.90 3.73 -0.02
CA ASN A 79 -13.24 5.11 -0.40
C ASN A 79 -12.06 5.87 -1.04
N ASN A 80 -11.08 5.16 -1.59
CA ASN A 80 -9.89 5.71 -2.22
C ASN A 80 -9.03 6.57 -1.27
N GLN A 81 -9.14 6.34 0.03
CA GLN A 81 -8.26 6.94 1.01
C GLN A 81 -6.93 6.20 1.09
N VAL A 82 -5.89 6.98 1.23
CA VAL A 82 -4.51 6.51 1.27
C VAL A 82 -3.84 7.07 2.50
N PHE A 83 -3.09 6.22 3.15
CA PHE A 83 -2.31 6.52 4.34
C PHE A 83 -0.85 6.20 4.08
N GLY A 84 0.04 6.79 4.86
CA GLY A 84 1.43 6.40 4.77
C GLY A 84 2.34 7.22 5.69
N PHE A 85 3.61 6.85 5.64
CA PHE A 85 4.69 7.53 6.31
C PHE A 85 5.61 8.16 5.26
N ALA A 86 5.93 9.43 5.42
CA ALA A 86 6.69 10.20 4.42
C ALA A 86 8.18 10.37 4.78
N GLY A 87 8.64 9.76 5.87
CA GLY A 87 10.02 9.82 6.38
C GLY A 87 10.12 10.37 7.80
N VAL A 88 9.36 11.41 8.15
CA VAL A 88 9.20 11.96 9.51
C VAL A 88 7.75 11.96 9.91
N ASN A 89 6.87 12.35 9.00
CA ASN A 89 5.45 12.54 9.28
C ASN A 89 4.60 11.45 8.62
N THR A 90 3.55 11.05 9.31
CA THR A 90 2.46 10.30 8.68
C THR A 90 1.64 11.24 7.82
N TYR A 91 1.05 10.71 6.76
CA TYR A 91 0.16 11.48 5.89
C TYR A 91 -1.11 10.70 5.57
N ARG A 92 -2.14 11.46 5.20
CA ARG A 92 -3.40 10.97 4.66
C ARG A 92 -3.73 11.77 3.42
N THR A 93 -4.25 11.09 2.41
CA THR A 93 -4.71 11.69 1.16
C THR A 93 -5.83 10.84 0.57
N SER A 94 -6.49 11.33 -0.45
CA SER A 94 -7.36 10.53 -1.30
C SER A 94 -6.88 10.59 -2.74
N TYR A 95 -7.24 9.60 -3.55
CA TYR A 95 -7.01 9.65 -4.98
C TYR A 95 -8.32 9.56 -5.76
N SER A 96 -8.30 10.09 -6.96
CA SER A 96 -9.36 9.92 -7.94
C SER A 96 -8.78 9.34 -9.23
N LYS A 97 -9.57 8.53 -9.92
CA LYS A 97 -9.20 7.87 -11.17
C LYS A 97 -10.15 8.29 -12.29
N ASN A 98 -9.59 8.60 -13.45
CA ASN A 98 -10.34 8.89 -14.67
C ASN A 98 -9.65 8.20 -15.86
N GLY A 99 -10.14 7.03 -16.24
CA GLY A 99 -9.45 6.15 -17.17
C GLY A 99 -8.13 5.66 -16.60
N ASP A 100 -7.02 5.96 -17.25
CA ASP A 100 -5.65 5.67 -16.84
C ASP A 100 -4.99 6.78 -15.99
N GLU A 101 -5.63 7.95 -15.88
CA GLU A 101 -5.12 9.05 -15.09
C GLU A 101 -5.54 8.93 -13.62
N VAL A 102 -4.57 9.11 -12.73
CA VAL A 102 -4.75 9.09 -11.26
C VAL A 102 -4.28 10.43 -10.69
N LYS A 103 -5.01 10.97 -9.74
CA LYS A 103 -4.65 12.21 -9.06
C LYS A 103 -4.87 12.08 -7.56
N PHE A 104 -3.82 12.33 -6.79
CA PHE A 104 -3.92 12.49 -5.33
C PHE A 104 -4.37 13.92 -4.97
N SER A 105 -5.16 14.03 -3.91
CA SER A 105 -5.70 15.31 -3.46
C SER A 105 -5.93 15.32 -1.95
N GLY A 106 -5.88 16.53 -1.34
CA GLY A 106 -6.14 16.69 0.08
C GLY A 106 -5.05 16.08 0.96
N ILE A 107 -3.77 16.17 0.56
CA ILE A 107 -2.66 15.63 1.34
C ILE A 107 -2.53 16.42 2.65
N THR A 108 -2.73 15.72 3.77
CA THR A 108 -2.52 16.24 5.13
C THR A 108 -1.41 15.45 5.80
N ARG A 109 -0.63 16.11 6.66
CA ARG A 109 0.50 15.48 7.39
C ARG A 109 0.48 15.88 8.86
N THR A 110 1.05 15.04 9.71
CA THR A 110 1.48 15.45 11.06
C THR A 110 2.56 16.54 10.95
N LYS A 111 2.86 17.22 12.04
CA LYS A 111 3.83 18.35 12.06
C LYS A 111 4.98 18.06 13.01
N MET A 112 5.58 16.89 12.90
CA MET A 112 6.79 16.56 13.63
C MET A 112 8.01 17.14 12.93
N SER A 113 9.03 17.51 13.70
CA SER A 113 10.33 17.92 13.18
C SER A 113 11.30 16.77 13.18
N GLY A 114 12.13 16.68 12.15
CA GLY A 114 13.15 15.64 11.98
C GLY A 114 14.43 16.19 11.38
N PRO A 115 15.41 15.34 11.09
CA PRO A 115 16.62 15.70 10.37
C PRO A 115 16.30 16.40 9.04
N LYS A 116 17.11 17.39 8.68
CA LYS A 116 16.84 18.25 7.52
C LYS A 116 16.75 17.45 6.20
N ASP A 117 17.65 16.51 6.01
CA ASP A 117 17.72 15.65 4.83
C ASP A 117 16.45 14.79 4.67
N ILE A 118 15.93 14.24 5.78
CA ILE A 118 14.69 13.46 5.76
C ILE A 118 13.49 14.38 5.51
N MET A 119 13.45 15.56 6.13
CA MET A 119 12.39 16.55 5.88
C MET A 119 12.40 17.03 4.42
N ASP A 120 13.56 17.21 3.81
CA ASP A 120 13.69 17.58 2.41
C ASP A 120 13.19 16.43 1.49
N ALA A 121 13.51 15.17 1.82
CA ALA A 121 12.99 14.00 1.11
C ALA A 121 11.47 13.88 1.23
N GLU A 122 10.92 14.06 2.44
CA GLU A 122 9.48 14.08 2.70
C GLU A 122 8.77 15.14 1.84
N ASN A 123 9.32 16.36 1.79
CA ASN A 123 8.73 17.45 0.99
C ASN A 123 8.78 17.13 -0.51
N ASN A 124 9.84 16.50 -1.00
CA ASN A 124 9.94 16.07 -2.39
C ASN A 124 8.97 14.93 -2.70
N TYR A 125 8.86 13.95 -1.81
CA TYR A 125 7.90 12.85 -1.95
C TYR A 125 6.45 13.37 -2.07
N VAL A 126 6.05 14.29 -1.19
CA VAL A 126 4.70 14.88 -1.24
C VAL A 126 4.46 15.61 -2.57
N LYS A 127 5.45 16.37 -3.07
CA LYS A 127 5.35 17.01 -4.39
C LYS A 127 5.18 16.00 -5.52
N TYR A 128 5.85 14.85 -5.45
CA TYR A 128 5.66 13.78 -6.44
C TYR A 128 4.23 13.21 -6.37
N LEU A 129 3.68 12.99 -5.17
CA LEU A 129 2.29 12.56 -5.03
C LEU A 129 1.31 13.60 -5.61
N GLU A 130 1.52 14.89 -5.34
CA GLU A 130 0.70 15.99 -5.88
C GLU A 130 0.73 16.06 -7.42
N ASN A 131 1.87 15.66 -8.01
CA ASN A 131 2.09 15.66 -9.46
C ASN A 131 1.84 14.28 -10.11
N THR A 132 1.23 13.35 -9.40
CA THR A 132 0.90 12.02 -9.96
C THR A 132 -0.02 12.14 -11.16
N LYS A 133 0.28 11.33 -12.19
CA LYS A 133 -0.52 11.22 -13.40
C LYS A 133 -1.04 9.81 -13.64
N HIS A 134 -0.20 8.80 -13.42
CA HIS A 134 -0.59 7.39 -13.58
C HIS A 134 -0.16 6.56 -12.38
N MET A 135 -0.88 5.48 -12.16
CA MET A 135 -0.57 4.50 -11.12
C MET A 135 -0.77 3.10 -11.70
N LEU A 136 0.21 2.23 -11.54
CA LEU A 136 0.27 0.90 -12.14
C LEU A 136 0.63 -0.12 -11.07
N LEU A 137 -0.02 -1.29 -11.11
CA LEU A 137 0.38 -2.44 -10.31
C LEU A 137 0.96 -3.50 -11.25
N LYS A 138 2.24 -3.87 -11.05
CA LYS A 138 2.93 -4.86 -11.88
C LYS A 138 3.80 -5.75 -10.99
N ASP A 139 3.59 -7.05 -11.07
CA ASP A 139 4.38 -8.06 -10.33
C ASP A 139 4.50 -7.72 -8.83
N ASN A 140 3.40 -7.34 -8.19
CA ASN A 140 3.31 -6.88 -6.80
C ASN A 140 4.14 -5.61 -6.49
N ASN A 141 4.54 -4.87 -7.52
CA ASN A 141 5.14 -3.54 -7.35
C ASN A 141 4.14 -2.47 -7.78
N LEU A 142 4.00 -1.45 -6.96
CA LEU A 142 3.25 -0.25 -7.31
C LEU A 142 4.21 0.74 -7.95
N ILE A 143 3.83 1.25 -9.12
CA ILE A 143 4.58 2.29 -9.85
C ILE A 143 3.67 3.50 -9.96
N ILE A 144 4.13 4.63 -9.45
CA ILE A 144 3.48 5.93 -9.60
C ILE A 144 4.31 6.76 -10.57
N LEU A 145 3.67 7.26 -11.62
CA LEU A 145 4.27 8.16 -12.61
C LEU A 145 3.74 9.57 -12.41
N THR A 146 4.64 10.51 -12.33
CA THR A 146 4.31 11.94 -12.27
C THR A 146 4.13 12.52 -13.66
N SER A 147 3.63 13.74 -13.75
CA SER A 147 3.42 14.45 -15.02
C SER A 147 4.72 14.76 -15.78
N ASP A 148 5.87 14.78 -15.09
CA ASP A 148 7.21 14.94 -15.67
C ASP A 148 7.95 13.60 -15.85
N PHE A 149 7.21 12.47 -15.82
CA PHE A 149 7.71 11.11 -15.98
C PHE A 149 8.69 10.64 -14.90
N THR A 150 8.70 11.27 -13.73
CA THR A 150 9.41 10.72 -12.59
C THR A 150 8.69 9.46 -12.09
N GLU A 151 9.43 8.35 -11.96
CA GLU A 151 8.90 7.09 -11.47
C GLU A 151 9.16 6.94 -9.97
N LEU A 152 8.10 6.73 -9.19
CA LEU A 152 8.18 6.23 -7.82
C LEU A 152 7.85 4.75 -7.84
N LYS A 153 8.81 3.90 -7.46
CA LYS A 153 8.66 2.44 -7.45
C LYS A 153 8.57 1.94 -6.02
N PHE A 154 7.47 1.29 -5.73
CA PHE A 154 7.19 0.74 -4.41
C PHE A 154 7.11 -0.78 -4.50
N ARG A 155 7.65 -1.45 -3.49
CA ARG A 155 7.52 -2.90 -3.30
C ARG A 155 6.44 -3.17 -2.27
N GLU A 156 5.60 -4.17 -2.53
CA GLU A 156 4.63 -4.64 -1.56
C GLU A 156 5.32 -5.12 -0.28
N ASN A 157 4.80 -4.69 0.87
CA ASN A 157 5.30 -5.11 2.18
C ASN A 157 4.84 -6.53 2.44
N ILE A 158 5.78 -7.46 2.54
CA ILE A 158 5.50 -8.84 2.94
C ILE A 158 5.67 -8.94 4.44
N ILE A 159 4.64 -9.43 5.12
CA ILE A 159 4.64 -9.60 6.58
C ILE A 159 5.61 -10.69 7.00
N ASP A 160 6.49 -10.36 7.92
CA ASP A 160 7.14 -11.32 8.81
C ASP A 160 6.36 -11.37 10.14
N THR A 161 5.71 -12.50 10.43
CA THR A 161 4.95 -12.68 11.67
C THR A 161 5.82 -12.56 12.93
N ASN A 162 7.14 -12.77 12.81
CA ASN A 162 8.07 -12.55 13.93
C ASN A 162 8.14 -11.05 14.32
N GLU A 163 8.01 -10.15 13.37
CA GLU A 163 7.98 -8.69 13.64
C GLU A 163 6.71 -8.26 14.38
N LEU A 164 5.65 -9.05 14.31
CA LEU A 164 4.37 -8.79 14.97
C LEU A 164 4.27 -9.47 16.35
N ASN A 165 5.23 -10.33 16.68
CA ASN A 165 5.21 -11.05 17.94
C ASN A 165 5.27 -10.09 19.14
N GLY A 166 4.30 -10.22 20.05
CA GLY A 166 4.17 -9.36 21.24
C GLY A 166 3.51 -7.99 20.96
N LYS A 167 3.22 -7.66 19.71
CA LYS A 167 2.45 -6.45 19.38
C LYS A 167 0.96 -6.70 19.60
N LYS A 168 0.29 -5.70 20.15
CA LYS A 168 -1.15 -5.69 20.35
C LYS A 168 -1.78 -4.58 19.51
N PHE A 169 -2.91 -4.89 18.94
CA PHE A 169 -3.65 -4.01 18.05
C PHE A 169 -5.11 -3.92 18.50
N ARG A 170 -5.73 -2.77 18.26
CA ARG A 170 -7.15 -2.52 18.54
C ARG A 170 -7.88 -2.14 17.26
N LEU A 171 -9.05 -2.75 17.02
CA LEU A 171 -9.91 -2.41 15.88
C LEU A 171 -10.32 -0.93 15.94
N SER A 172 -10.19 -0.22 14.81
CA SER A 172 -10.34 1.24 14.77
C SER A 172 -11.31 1.77 13.73
N ASN A 173 -11.74 0.94 12.77
CA ASN A 173 -12.55 1.43 11.65
C ASN A 173 -14.02 1.01 11.67
N MET A 174 -14.43 0.21 12.63
CA MET A 174 -15.82 -0.25 12.78
C MET A 174 -16.13 -0.73 14.20
N LEU A 175 -17.39 -1.07 14.48
CA LEU A 175 -17.88 -1.60 15.77
C LEU A 175 -17.52 -0.69 16.95
N GLU A 176 -17.72 0.61 16.75
CA GLU A 176 -17.45 1.63 17.77
C GLU A 176 -18.19 1.31 19.08
N GLY A 177 -17.50 1.53 20.23
CA GLY A 177 -18.04 1.26 21.56
C GLY A 177 -17.69 -0.11 22.12
N THR A 178 -17.32 -1.08 21.28
CA THR A 178 -16.87 -2.42 21.71
C THR A 178 -15.35 -2.53 21.61
N GLU A 179 -14.69 -2.96 22.68
CA GLU A 179 -13.23 -3.13 22.69
C GLU A 179 -12.84 -4.47 22.03
N ILE A 180 -12.38 -4.40 20.79
CA ILE A 180 -11.92 -5.56 20.02
C ILE A 180 -10.42 -5.43 19.81
N THR A 181 -9.69 -6.48 20.17
CA THR A 181 -8.22 -6.53 20.05
C THR A 181 -7.74 -7.76 19.30
N ILE A 182 -6.56 -7.68 18.72
CA ILE A 182 -5.88 -8.76 18.03
C ILE A 182 -4.37 -8.73 18.31
N SER A 183 -3.78 -9.90 18.48
CA SER A 183 -2.34 -10.18 18.46
C SER A 183 -2.08 -11.35 17.54
N ILE A 184 -0.85 -11.50 17.05
CA ILE A 184 -0.41 -12.68 16.31
C ILE A 184 0.55 -13.46 17.19
N GLU A 185 0.16 -14.68 17.56
CA GLU A 185 0.92 -15.54 18.45
C GLU A 185 0.99 -16.96 17.90
N SER A 186 2.19 -17.45 17.64
CA SER A 186 2.43 -18.85 17.22
C SER A 186 1.54 -19.33 16.07
N GLY A 187 1.29 -18.47 15.06
CA GLY A 187 0.47 -18.81 13.91
C GLY A 187 -1.05 -18.77 14.19
N SER A 188 -1.46 -18.01 15.19
CA SER A 188 -2.87 -17.78 15.52
C SER A 188 -3.15 -16.30 15.71
N PHE A 189 -4.36 -15.89 15.39
CA PHE A 189 -4.96 -14.66 15.87
C PHE A 189 -5.50 -14.87 17.27
N VAL A 190 -5.03 -14.08 18.22
CA VAL A 190 -5.44 -14.14 19.63
C VAL A 190 -5.92 -12.75 20.05
N GLY A 191 -7.01 -12.67 20.79
CA GLY A 191 -7.50 -11.36 21.25
C GLY A 191 -8.82 -11.43 21.97
N ASN A 192 -9.42 -10.26 22.16
CA ASN A 192 -10.76 -10.07 22.67
C ASN A 192 -11.69 -9.67 21.53
N SER A 193 -12.84 -10.34 21.41
CA SER A 193 -13.85 -10.08 20.37
C SER A 193 -14.96 -9.12 20.80
N GLY A 194 -14.82 -8.54 21.98
CA GLY A 194 -15.83 -7.68 22.62
C GLY A 194 -16.26 -8.25 23.97
N VAL A 195 -16.70 -9.49 24.00
CA VAL A 195 -17.10 -10.21 25.22
C VAL A 195 -16.16 -11.36 25.52
N ASN A 196 -15.77 -12.09 24.47
CA ASN A 196 -15.02 -13.33 24.59
C ASN A 196 -13.57 -13.19 24.14
N ILE A 197 -12.71 -14.05 24.72
CA ILE A 197 -11.33 -14.21 24.27
C ILE A 197 -11.32 -15.31 23.21
N TYR A 198 -10.63 -15.07 22.12
CA TYR A 198 -10.54 -16.03 21.00
C TYR A 198 -9.10 -16.40 20.68
N ASN A 199 -8.94 -17.58 20.07
CA ASN A 199 -7.71 -18.06 19.45
C ASN A 199 -8.09 -18.76 18.15
N ILE A 200 -7.69 -18.19 17.00
CA ILE A 200 -8.00 -18.69 15.65
C ILE A 200 -6.69 -18.98 14.94
N PRO A 201 -6.37 -20.25 14.68
CA PRO A 201 -5.18 -20.59 13.92
C PRO A 201 -5.31 -20.16 12.48
N PHE A 202 -4.20 -19.78 11.85
CA PHE A 202 -4.12 -19.48 10.44
C PHE A 202 -2.80 -19.94 9.82
N GLU A 203 -2.80 -20.12 8.51
CA GLU A 203 -1.60 -20.28 7.70
C GLU A 203 -1.39 -19.01 6.88
N LEU A 204 -0.13 -18.59 6.78
CA LEU A 204 0.27 -17.41 6.01
C LEU A 204 1.24 -17.83 4.90
N LYS A 205 0.90 -17.43 3.68
CA LYS A 205 1.80 -17.55 2.53
C LYS A 205 1.93 -16.19 1.86
N ASN A 206 3.11 -15.57 1.97
CA ASN A 206 3.27 -14.13 1.73
C ASN A 206 2.27 -13.37 2.62
N ASN A 207 1.34 -12.65 2.02
CA ASN A 207 0.30 -11.92 2.76
C ASN A 207 -1.09 -12.60 2.67
N GLU A 208 -1.19 -13.76 2.01
CA GLU A 208 -2.44 -14.51 1.89
C GLU A 208 -2.68 -15.36 3.14
N ILE A 209 -3.88 -15.23 3.71
CA ILE A 209 -4.33 -15.96 4.89
C ILE A 209 -5.22 -17.12 4.51
N THR A 210 -4.99 -18.27 5.14
CA THR A 210 -5.94 -19.37 5.21
C THR A 210 -6.31 -19.60 6.67
N ILE A 211 -7.57 -19.33 7.03
CA ILE A 211 -8.08 -19.58 8.39
C ILE A 211 -8.13 -21.09 8.64
N GLY A 212 -7.53 -21.49 9.75
CA GLY A 212 -7.49 -22.89 10.18
C GLY A 212 -8.83 -23.35 10.76
N GLN A 213 -9.02 -24.66 10.77
CA GLN A 213 -10.13 -25.29 11.49
C GLN A 213 -9.80 -25.33 12.98
N HIS A 214 -10.83 -25.39 13.85
CA HIS A 214 -10.68 -25.50 15.31
C HIS A 214 -10.25 -24.21 16.03
N GLY A 215 -10.71 -23.05 15.59
CA GLY A 215 -10.67 -21.86 16.42
C GLY A 215 -11.43 -22.07 17.74
N MET A 216 -10.92 -21.46 18.81
CA MET A 216 -11.53 -21.51 20.15
C MET A 216 -11.97 -20.13 20.57
N SER A 217 -13.09 -20.05 21.28
CA SER A 217 -13.54 -18.85 21.98
C SER A 217 -14.14 -19.25 23.34
N THR A 218 -14.04 -18.37 24.33
CA THR A 218 -14.81 -18.51 25.55
C THR A 218 -16.32 -18.34 25.24
N LEU A 219 -17.18 -18.71 26.16
CA LEU A 219 -18.64 -18.67 25.99
C LEU A 219 -19.25 -17.85 27.13
N MET A 220 -18.77 -16.63 27.32
CA MET A 220 -19.31 -15.67 28.29
C MET A 220 -20.52 -14.95 27.68
N ALA A 221 -21.49 -14.60 28.50
CA ALA A 221 -22.58 -13.73 28.12
C ALA A 221 -22.23 -12.28 28.49
N GLY A 222 -22.52 -11.34 27.61
CA GLY A 222 -22.30 -9.92 27.78
C GLY A 222 -23.55 -9.10 27.40
N PRO A 223 -23.42 -7.78 27.35
CA PRO A 223 -24.44 -6.89 26.81
C PRO A 223 -24.83 -7.29 25.38
N GLU A 224 -26.08 -7.12 25.02
CA GLU A 224 -26.61 -7.56 23.71
C GLU A 224 -25.88 -6.87 22.53
N GLU A 225 -25.51 -5.59 22.68
CA GLU A 225 -24.79 -4.83 21.67
C GLU A 225 -23.39 -5.37 21.46
N ASP A 226 -22.64 -5.68 22.54
CA ASP A 226 -21.30 -6.27 22.46
C ASP A 226 -21.33 -7.68 21.88
N MET A 227 -22.34 -8.50 22.19
CA MET A 227 -22.52 -9.82 21.61
C MET A 227 -22.77 -9.74 20.10
N LYS A 228 -23.55 -8.76 19.63
CA LYS A 228 -23.76 -8.52 18.19
C LYS A 228 -22.47 -8.07 17.50
N ALA A 229 -21.73 -7.19 18.11
CA ALA A 229 -20.43 -6.71 17.60
C ALA A 229 -19.42 -7.87 17.50
N GLU A 230 -19.39 -8.75 18.52
CA GLU A 230 -18.60 -9.97 18.54
C GLU A 230 -18.96 -10.90 17.37
N ASP A 231 -20.24 -11.21 17.17
CA ASP A 231 -20.72 -12.08 16.08
C ASP A 231 -20.31 -11.53 14.72
N GLU A 232 -20.45 -10.22 14.50
CA GLU A 232 -20.05 -9.55 13.26
C GLU A 232 -18.52 -9.61 13.06
N TYR A 233 -17.76 -9.24 14.09
CA TYR A 233 -16.30 -9.31 14.05
C TYR A 233 -15.79 -10.71 13.75
N MET A 234 -16.28 -11.73 14.47
CA MET A 234 -15.87 -13.12 14.30
C MET A 234 -16.21 -13.66 12.92
N LYS A 235 -17.35 -13.25 12.36
CA LYS A 235 -17.72 -13.57 10.97
C LYS A 235 -16.72 -12.98 9.97
N LEU A 236 -16.35 -11.71 10.15
CA LEU A 236 -15.38 -11.03 9.30
C LEU A 236 -13.99 -11.66 9.43
N LEU A 237 -13.51 -11.90 10.64
CA LEU A 237 -12.20 -12.48 10.87
C LEU A 237 -12.09 -13.90 10.30
N ASN A 238 -13.14 -14.72 10.43
CA ASN A 238 -13.19 -16.05 9.83
C ASN A 238 -13.21 -16.04 8.29
N SER A 239 -13.54 -14.91 7.67
CA SER A 239 -13.50 -14.72 6.21
C SER A 239 -12.20 -14.03 5.73
N ALA A 240 -11.22 -13.84 6.60
CA ALA A 240 -9.93 -13.21 6.29
C ALA A 240 -9.22 -13.92 5.12
N LYS A 241 -8.68 -13.15 4.20
CA LYS A 241 -7.95 -13.63 3.02
C LYS A 241 -6.59 -13.00 2.82
N TYR A 242 -6.38 -11.80 3.34
CA TYR A 242 -5.16 -11.06 3.13
C TYR A 242 -4.83 -10.22 4.36
N ILE A 243 -3.54 -10.07 4.67
CA ILE A 243 -3.07 -9.27 5.78
C ILE A 243 -1.91 -8.38 5.33
N SER A 244 -1.87 -7.16 5.82
CA SER A 244 -0.73 -6.25 5.65
C SER A 244 -0.46 -5.44 6.90
N PHE A 245 0.76 -4.93 7.01
CA PHE A 245 1.21 -4.09 8.11
C PHE A 245 2.12 -2.98 7.58
N ASP A 246 1.94 -1.76 8.07
CA ASP A 246 2.68 -0.58 7.63
C ASP A 246 3.53 0.08 8.74
N ASN A 247 3.81 -0.66 9.81
CA ASN A 247 4.45 -0.24 11.07
C ASN A 247 3.53 0.50 12.05
N TYR A 248 2.33 0.90 11.67
CA TYR A 248 1.36 1.60 12.51
C TYR A 248 0.04 0.85 12.58
N ASN A 249 -0.39 0.31 11.44
CA ASN A 249 -1.69 -0.32 11.29
C ASN A 249 -1.55 -1.75 10.79
N LEU A 250 -2.30 -2.65 11.38
CA LEU A 250 -2.54 -3.99 10.88
C LEU A 250 -3.86 -3.97 10.11
N CYS A 251 -3.83 -4.39 8.86
CA CYS A 251 -4.99 -4.46 8.00
C CYS A 251 -5.29 -5.91 7.64
N ILE A 252 -6.51 -6.36 7.85
CA ILE A 252 -7.00 -7.67 7.41
C ILE A 252 -8.12 -7.43 6.40
N LYS A 253 -7.95 -7.96 5.19
CA LYS A 253 -8.97 -7.94 4.14
C LYS A 253 -9.70 -9.28 4.08
N THR A 254 -11.01 -9.23 4.02
CA THR A 254 -11.90 -10.39 3.94
C THR A 254 -12.11 -10.85 2.49
N ALA A 255 -12.79 -11.99 2.32
CA ALA A 255 -13.08 -12.55 0.99
C ALA A 255 -14.00 -11.65 0.15
N ASP A 256 -14.85 -10.85 0.78
CA ASP A 256 -15.76 -9.89 0.16
C ASP A 256 -15.21 -8.44 0.14
N ASN A 257 -13.88 -8.30 0.30
CA ASN A 257 -13.13 -7.04 0.29
C ASN A 257 -13.48 -6.07 1.42
N GLN A 258 -14.09 -6.52 2.51
CA GLN A 258 -14.21 -5.70 3.71
C GLN A 258 -12.85 -5.59 4.42
N ILE A 259 -12.64 -4.49 5.14
CA ILE A 259 -11.41 -4.20 5.83
C ILE A 259 -11.66 -4.17 7.34
N LEU A 260 -10.85 -4.95 8.07
CA LEU A 260 -10.64 -4.79 9.50
C LEU A 260 -9.31 -4.04 9.66
N LEU A 261 -9.36 -2.81 10.14
CA LEU A 261 -8.19 -1.98 10.38
C LEU A 261 -7.95 -1.86 11.88
N PHE A 262 -6.73 -2.16 12.28
CA PHE A 262 -6.34 -2.14 13.69
C PHE A 262 -5.16 -1.19 13.88
N ASP A 263 -5.26 -0.35 14.92
CA ASP A 263 -4.18 0.53 15.34
C ASP A 263 -3.26 -0.21 16.34
N LEU A 264 -1.94 -0.04 16.18
CA LEU A 264 -0.95 -0.56 17.12
C LEU A 264 -1.11 0.13 18.49
N THR A 265 -1.22 -0.66 19.56
CA THR A 265 -1.40 -0.13 20.94
C THR A 265 -0.19 -0.39 21.84
N GLU A 266 0.55 -1.50 21.64
CA GLU A 266 1.74 -1.90 22.39
C GLU A 266 2.76 -2.62 21.51
#